data_669f870033410755bada958197ce5b2a
#
_entry.id   669f870033410755bada958197ce5b2a
#
_cell.length_a   1.000
_cell.length_b   1.000
_cell.length_c   1.000
_cell.angle_alpha   90.00
_cell.angle_beta   90.00
_cell.angle_gamma   90.00
#
_symmetry.space_group_name_H-M   'P 1'
#
loop_
_entity.id
_entity.type
_entity.pdbx_description
1 polymer ?
#
loop_
_entity_poly.entity_id
_entity_poly.type
_entity_poly.pdbx_seq_one_letter_code
_entity_poly.pdbx_strand_id
1 'polypeptide(L)'
;MFPRVKCCWLATTVVRRHLRSMVHAELMELTMEVPATLPSNQLDIHFQPIVSLKQASVVGLEALARPTHMGVGQQFDKARKAGKLLELDRRCRIRAMEAYRDLNLPRSMRPFLFLNFETSLIDEGVEGSGALLEATEATGLEPRDIVIELNETKVQDTMTLKRFVERHRELGFLIAIDDLGSGHSNLPRIAELRPHIIKLDRSLIAGVDRDFFKQEMMKSLVLLGKTIGTLVLAEGVETQAELDTCAALGAEFFQGYHFARPKPAANLHLAALHPVLMEAARRQRVKAVAAIQARHMEGLDLINLARAGCEGLRHIAAQTFDGGLANWVGTNTMIEAAYVLDGDGLQISNTHLGQRLPPSRNRLFTPATRGTDHANKEYFFSLIDTGLHQHITDTYISLATGQPCRTVATRLEHASGASFVLCIDQRLKP
;
A
#
# COMPACT_ATOMS: atom_id res chain seq x y z
N MET A 1 17.73 41.53 -38.99
CA MET A 1 17.27 42.81 -38.40
C MET A 1 15.79 42.64 -38.06
N PHE A 2 15.49 42.20 -36.86
CA PHE A 2 14.12 42.06 -36.34
C PHE A 2 14.03 42.78 -34.99
N PRO A 3 13.05 43.63 -34.75
CA PRO A 3 12.98 44.41 -33.53
C PRO A 3 12.47 43.58 -32.36
N ARG A 4 13.09 43.80 -31.21
CA ARG A 4 12.73 43.23 -29.90
C ARG A 4 11.37 43.77 -29.44
N VAL A 5 10.40 42.90 -29.20
CA VAL A 5 9.19 43.20 -28.45
C VAL A 5 9.51 43.12 -26.95
N LYS A 6 9.80 44.27 -26.33
CA LYS A 6 9.73 44.48 -24.88
C LYS A 6 8.46 45.26 -24.64
N CYS A 7 7.37 44.59 -24.26
CA CYS A 7 6.21 45.20 -23.59
C CYS A 7 5.14 44.12 -23.30
N CYS A 8 5.30 43.34 -22.27
CA CYS A 8 4.15 42.56 -21.69
C CYS A 8 4.33 42.14 -20.23
N TRP A 9 5.42 42.52 -19.55
CA TRP A 9 5.66 42.06 -18.17
C TRP A 9 5.12 43.03 -17.09
N LEU A 10 4.86 44.28 -17.41
CA LEU A 10 4.36 45.26 -16.42
C LEU A 10 2.84 45.20 -16.24
N ALA A 11 2.09 44.82 -17.26
CA ALA A 11 0.62 44.73 -17.19
C ALA A 11 0.15 43.55 -16.32
N THR A 12 0.87 42.42 -16.34
CA THR A 12 0.56 41.22 -15.57
C THR A 12 0.80 41.42 -14.07
N THR A 13 1.75 42.23 -13.67
CA THR A 13 2.08 42.45 -12.25
C THR A 13 1.09 43.41 -11.58
N VAL A 14 0.59 44.41 -12.30
CA VAL A 14 -0.41 45.37 -11.78
C VAL A 14 -1.79 44.70 -11.68
N VAL A 15 -2.18 43.92 -12.67
CA VAL A 15 -3.45 43.17 -12.64
C VAL A 15 -3.42 42.11 -11.53
N ARG A 16 -2.29 41.40 -11.33
CA ARG A 16 -2.13 40.47 -10.20
C ARG A 16 -2.17 41.16 -8.82
N ARG A 17 -1.65 42.38 -8.71
CA ARG A 17 -1.73 43.12 -7.45
C ARG A 17 -3.15 43.65 -7.16
N HIS A 18 -3.89 44.04 -8.17
CA HIS A 18 -5.28 44.51 -8.02
C HIS A 18 -6.24 43.34 -7.75
N LEU A 19 -6.07 42.20 -8.42
CA LEU A 19 -6.78 40.96 -8.10
C LEU A 19 -6.45 40.47 -6.69
N ARG A 20 -5.18 40.56 -6.23
CA ARG A 20 -4.81 40.21 -4.86
C ARG A 20 -5.48 41.09 -3.80
N SER A 21 -5.65 42.37 -4.09
CA SER A 21 -6.32 43.29 -3.16
C SER A 21 -7.84 43.08 -3.12
N MET A 22 -8.47 42.76 -4.22
CA MET A 22 -9.89 42.41 -4.30
C MET A 22 -10.18 41.05 -3.64
N VAL A 23 -9.36 40.03 -3.91
CA VAL A 23 -9.47 38.70 -3.28
C VAL A 23 -9.23 38.79 -1.77
N HIS A 24 -8.30 39.65 -1.34
CA HIS A 24 -8.08 39.89 0.12
C HIS A 24 -9.27 40.59 0.77
N ALA A 25 -9.94 41.51 0.05
CA ALA A 25 -11.16 42.17 0.52
C ALA A 25 -12.35 41.20 0.56
N GLU A 26 -12.54 40.38 -0.49
CA GLU A 26 -13.59 39.35 -0.53
C GLU A 26 -13.35 38.22 0.51
N LEU A 27 -12.12 37.82 0.75
CA LEU A 27 -11.78 36.90 1.85
C LEU A 27 -12.03 37.52 3.23
N MET A 28 -11.78 38.84 3.38
CA MET A 28 -12.12 39.56 4.60
C MET A 28 -13.65 39.77 4.72
N GLU A 29 -14.39 40.00 3.63
CA GLU A 29 -15.86 40.04 3.68
C GLU A 29 -16.46 38.64 3.93
N LEU A 30 -15.93 37.55 3.35
CA LEU A 30 -16.32 36.18 3.67
C LEU A 30 -16.01 35.78 5.14
N THR A 31 -15.04 36.47 5.77
CA THR A 31 -14.78 36.29 7.21
C THR A 31 -15.66 37.18 8.08
N MET A 32 -16.28 38.25 7.55
CA MET A 32 -17.08 39.24 8.34
C MET A 32 -18.59 38.99 8.31
N GLU A 33 -19.14 38.20 7.37
CA GLU A 33 -20.58 37.90 7.34
C GLU A 33 -20.85 36.39 7.47
N VAL A 34 -20.34 35.76 8.54
CA VAL A 34 -20.77 34.42 8.95
C VAL A 34 -21.76 34.55 10.10
N PRO A 35 -23.08 34.42 9.84
CA PRO A 35 -24.02 34.31 10.96
C PRO A 35 -23.75 33.00 11.70
N ALA A 36 -23.27 33.12 12.92
CA ALA A 36 -23.45 32.29 14.12
C ALA A 36 -23.68 30.76 13.94
N THR A 37 -22.84 30.02 13.17
CA THR A 37 -22.80 28.58 13.37
C THR A 37 -21.53 28.11 14.08
N LEU A 38 -20.43 28.84 13.99
CA LEU A 38 -19.26 28.76 14.90
C LEU A 38 -18.42 30.03 14.76
N PRO A 39 -18.23 30.82 15.83
CA PRO A 39 -17.18 31.84 15.88
C PRO A 39 -15.81 31.20 15.61
N SER A 40 -14.86 31.96 15.05
CA SER A 40 -13.51 31.48 14.72
C SER A 40 -12.76 30.88 15.92
N ASN A 41 -13.13 31.22 17.14
CA ASN A 41 -12.59 30.71 18.39
C ASN A 41 -13.17 29.34 18.83
N GLN A 42 -14.09 28.74 18.05
CA GLN A 42 -14.74 27.47 18.40
C GLN A 42 -14.29 26.29 17.52
N LEU A 43 -13.35 26.51 16.61
CA LEU A 43 -12.76 25.47 15.77
C LEU A 43 -11.25 25.41 15.98
N ASP A 44 -10.80 24.46 16.74
CA ASP A 44 -9.38 24.17 16.92
C ASP A 44 -8.89 23.16 15.88
N ILE A 45 -7.60 23.21 15.56
CA ILE A 45 -6.95 22.28 14.63
C ILE A 45 -5.89 21.51 15.39
N HIS A 46 -6.04 20.19 15.39
CA HIS A 46 -5.03 19.27 15.88
C HIS A 46 -4.27 18.65 14.72
N PHE A 47 -2.98 18.45 14.90
CA PHE A 47 -2.15 17.77 13.93
C PHE A 47 -1.76 16.39 14.44
N GLN A 48 -1.83 15.40 13.56
CA GLN A 48 -1.29 14.07 13.80
C GLN A 48 -0.14 13.77 12.83
N PRO A 49 1.05 13.39 13.35
CA PRO A 49 2.19 13.09 12.50
C PRO A 49 1.99 11.83 11.67
N ILE A 50 2.39 11.93 10.39
CA ILE A 50 2.59 10.82 9.47
C ILE A 50 4.10 10.65 9.32
N VAL A 51 4.61 9.44 9.50
CA VAL A 51 6.04 9.17 9.59
C VAL A 51 6.53 8.19 8.54
N SER A 52 7.79 8.31 8.15
CA SER A 52 8.51 7.35 7.32
C SER A 52 9.67 6.73 8.09
N LEU A 53 9.68 5.40 8.22
CA LEU A 53 10.82 4.69 8.81
C LEU A 53 12.02 4.66 7.87
N LYS A 54 11.80 4.69 6.56
CA LYS A 54 12.89 4.73 5.56
C LYS A 54 13.69 6.03 5.65
N GLN A 55 13.00 7.15 5.93
CA GLN A 55 13.61 8.47 6.08
C GLN A 55 13.91 8.81 7.55
N ALA A 56 13.41 8.01 8.50
CA ALA A 56 13.45 8.27 9.93
C ALA A 56 12.94 9.69 10.29
N SER A 57 11.88 10.14 9.64
CA SER A 57 11.36 11.51 9.73
C SER A 57 9.85 11.58 9.71
N VAL A 58 9.31 12.70 10.18
CA VAL A 58 7.93 13.09 9.96
C VAL A 58 7.81 13.61 8.53
N VAL A 59 6.98 12.95 7.72
CA VAL A 59 6.77 13.28 6.30
C VAL A 59 5.47 14.03 6.05
N GLY A 60 4.51 13.91 6.95
CA GLY A 60 3.22 14.57 6.85
C GLY A 60 2.63 14.96 8.21
N LEU A 61 1.71 15.92 8.18
CA LEU A 61 0.86 16.30 9.29
C LEU A 61 -0.59 16.28 8.81
N GLU A 62 -1.38 15.36 9.32
CA GLU A 62 -2.82 15.38 9.06
C GLU A 62 -3.49 16.41 9.96
N ALA A 63 -4.24 17.34 9.35
CA ALA A 63 -4.97 18.36 10.04
C ALA A 63 -6.39 17.86 10.37
N LEU A 64 -6.68 17.80 11.64
CA LEU A 64 -7.93 17.28 12.18
C LEU A 64 -8.69 18.40 12.90
N ALA A 65 -9.85 18.77 12.37
CA ALA A 65 -10.73 19.74 12.98
C ALA A 65 -11.26 19.23 14.34
N ARG A 66 -11.27 20.10 15.34
CA ARG A 66 -11.74 19.81 16.70
C ARG A 66 -12.67 20.94 17.18
N PRO A 67 -13.98 20.80 16.94
CA PRO A 67 -14.95 21.74 17.51
C PRO A 67 -14.94 21.64 19.03
N THR A 68 -15.02 22.79 19.70
CA THR A 68 -14.89 22.86 21.17
C THR A 68 -16.11 22.32 21.93
N HIS A 69 -17.30 22.28 21.33
CA HIS A 69 -18.55 21.99 22.03
C HIS A 69 -19.25 20.70 21.60
N MET A 70 -18.79 20.04 20.51
CA MET A 70 -19.39 18.81 19.99
C MET A 70 -18.39 18.00 19.17
N GLY A 71 -18.73 16.74 18.86
CA GLY A 71 -17.90 15.91 17.97
C GLY A 71 -17.92 16.44 16.53
N VAL A 72 -16.80 16.19 15.79
CA VAL A 72 -16.66 16.61 14.37
C VAL A 72 -17.81 16.09 13.52
N GLY A 73 -18.17 14.80 13.61
CA GLY A 73 -19.28 14.21 12.84
C GLY A 73 -20.61 14.95 13.09
N GLN A 74 -20.94 15.22 14.37
CA GLN A 74 -22.15 15.94 14.72
C GLN A 74 -22.17 17.38 14.15
N GLN A 75 -21.00 18.04 14.09
CA GLN A 75 -20.87 19.37 13.51
C GLN A 75 -21.11 19.37 12.00
N PHE A 76 -20.54 18.39 11.29
CA PHE A 76 -20.75 18.23 9.86
C PHE A 76 -22.20 17.85 9.53
N ASP A 77 -22.83 16.97 10.31
CA ASP A 77 -24.25 16.62 10.16
C ASP A 77 -25.18 17.82 10.39
N LYS A 78 -24.88 18.64 11.41
CA LYS A 78 -25.62 19.86 11.66
C LYS A 78 -25.47 20.87 10.52
N ALA A 79 -24.26 21.05 10.00
CA ALA A 79 -23.99 21.94 8.88
C ALA A 79 -24.70 21.44 7.61
N ARG A 80 -24.70 20.13 7.35
CA ARG A 80 -25.42 19.52 6.22
C ARG A 80 -26.91 19.79 6.30
N LYS A 81 -27.54 19.55 7.46
CA LYS A 81 -28.97 19.84 7.68
C LYS A 81 -29.30 21.33 7.52
N ALA A 82 -28.36 22.22 7.79
CA ALA A 82 -28.54 23.67 7.68
C ALA A 82 -28.17 24.22 6.28
N GLY A 83 -27.73 23.39 5.30
CA GLY A 83 -27.26 23.84 3.99
C GLY A 83 -25.93 24.61 4.04
N LYS A 84 -25.12 24.41 5.10
CA LYS A 84 -23.86 25.15 5.34
C LYS A 84 -22.61 24.23 5.31
N LEU A 85 -22.74 23.06 4.71
CA LEU A 85 -21.66 22.07 4.69
C LEU A 85 -20.41 22.59 3.97
N LEU A 86 -20.59 23.23 2.80
CA LEU A 86 -19.52 23.84 2.02
C LEU A 86 -18.75 24.92 2.79
N GLU A 87 -19.50 25.78 3.47
CA GLU A 87 -18.92 26.85 4.29
C GLU A 87 -18.06 26.28 5.43
N LEU A 88 -18.59 25.28 6.15
CA LEU A 88 -17.86 24.63 7.25
C LEU A 88 -16.60 23.93 6.73
N ASP A 89 -16.69 23.17 5.64
CA ASP A 89 -15.59 22.42 5.05
C ASP A 89 -14.46 23.35 4.58
N ARG A 90 -14.79 24.42 3.83
CA ARG A 90 -13.83 25.46 3.44
C ARG A 90 -13.14 26.09 4.65
N ARG A 91 -13.91 26.42 5.67
CA ARG A 91 -13.39 27.01 6.89
C ARG A 91 -12.43 26.08 7.63
N CYS A 92 -12.76 24.78 7.75
CA CYS A 92 -11.86 23.80 8.35
C CYS A 92 -10.51 23.78 7.63
N ARG A 93 -10.51 23.76 6.27
CA ARG A 93 -9.28 23.75 5.48
C ARG A 93 -8.46 25.05 5.63
N ILE A 94 -9.12 26.21 5.55
CA ILE A 94 -8.43 27.50 5.75
C ILE A 94 -7.77 27.55 7.14
N ARG A 95 -8.51 27.20 8.19
CA ARG A 95 -7.97 27.16 9.55
C ARG A 95 -6.81 26.15 9.70
N ALA A 96 -6.88 25.00 9.01
CA ALA A 96 -5.80 24.03 9.00
C ALA A 96 -4.53 24.58 8.33
N MET A 97 -4.67 25.26 7.19
CA MET A 97 -3.54 25.90 6.49
C MET A 97 -2.93 27.05 7.31
N GLU A 98 -3.76 27.89 7.94
CA GLU A 98 -3.29 28.95 8.84
C GLU A 98 -2.51 28.36 10.03
N ALA A 99 -3.10 27.38 10.73
CA ALA A 99 -2.46 26.74 11.87
C ALA A 99 -1.15 26.02 11.48
N TYR A 100 -1.10 25.44 10.29
CA TYR A 100 0.13 24.83 9.75
C TYR A 100 1.20 25.87 9.43
N ARG A 101 0.85 26.98 8.79
CA ARG A 101 1.75 28.11 8.54
C ARG A 101 2.34 28.64 9.85
N ASP A 102 1.51 28.76 10.88
CA ASP A 102 1.89 29.30 12.19
C ASP A 102 2.85 28.37 12.97
N LEU A 103 3.03 27.11 12.57
CA LEU A 103 4.12 26.23 13.06
C LEU A 103 5.50 26.78 12.70
N ASN A 104 5.58 27.69 11.73
CA ASN A 104 6.80 28.37 11.27
C ASN A 104 7.99 27.42 11.04
N LEU A 105 7.74 26.25 10.45
CA LEU A 105 8.75 25.26 10.16
C LEU A 105 9.66 25.71 9.01
N PRO A 106 10.97 25.49 9.07
CA PRO A 106 11.88 25.74 7.95
C PRO A 106 11.44 25.00 6.70
N ARG A 107 11.50 25.61 5.53
CA ARG A 107 11.01 25.03 4.26
C ARG A 107 11.60 23.65 3.96
N SER A 108 12.88 23.45 4.28
CA SER A 108 13.59 22.16 4.09
C SER A 108 13.15 21.05 5.04
N MET A 109 12.38 21.38 6.07
CA MET A 109 11.90 20.45 7.10
C MET A 109 10.37 20.40 7.18
N ARG A 110 9.66 21.05 6.25
CA ARG A 110 8.21 21.07 6.22
C ARG A 110 7.66 19.71 5.79
N PRO A 111 6.88 19.02 6.65
CA PRO A 111 6.13 17.84 6.25
C PRO A 111 5.00 18.25 5.27
N PHE A 112 4.47 17.31 4.50
CA PHE A 112 3.24 17.55 3.75
C PHE A 112 2.08 17.87 4.69
N LEU A 113 1.21 18.80 4.28
CA LEU A 113 -0.05 19.06 4.98
C LEU A 113 -1.16 18.19 4.36
N PHE A 114 -1.72 17.29 5.15
CA PHE A 114 -2.85 16.45 4.74
C PHE A 114 -4.15 17.13 5.16
N LEU A 115 -5.04 17.35 4.19
CA LEU A 115 -6.31 18.03 4.36
C LEU A 115 -7.47 17.14 3.95
N ASN A 116 -8.34 16.85 4.88
CA ASN A 116 -9.61 16.18 4.60
C ASN A 116 -10.50 17.06 3.71
N PHE A 117 -11.14 16.45 2.73
CA PHE A 117 -12.11 17.07 1.84
C PHE A 117 -13.45 16.35 1.95
N GLU A 118 -14.52 17.09 2.25
CA GLU A 118 -15.87 16.52 2.28
C GLU A 118 -16.35 16.23 0.85
N THR A 119 -16.16 15.00 0.42
CA THR A 119 -16.31 14.59 -0.98
C THR A 119 -17.75 14.64 -1.48
N SER A 120 -18.77 14.59 -0.60
CA SER A 120 -20.18 14.76 -1.00
C SER A 120 -20.45 16.13 -1.65
N LEU A 121 -19.61 17.13 -1.37
CA LEU A 121 -19.70 18.46 -1.99
C LEU A 121 -19.31 18.47 -3.47
N ILE A 122 -18.57 17.44 -3.93
CA ILE A 122 -18.17 17.33 -5.35
C ILE A 122 -19.40 17.12 -6.20
N ASP A 123 -20.36 16.30 -5.76
CA ASP A 123 -21.64 16.08 -6.46
C ASP A 123 -22.51 17.35 -6.49
N GLU A 124 -22.26 18.31 -5.61
CA GLU A 124 -22.97 19.61 -5.54
C GLU A 124 -22.34 20.68 -6.46
N GLY A 125 -21.35 20.32 -7.31
CA GLY A 125 -20.78 21.23 -8.31
C GLY A 125 -19.62 22.09 -7.83
N VAL A 126 -18.97 21.74 -6.71
CA VAL A 126 -17.80 22.46 -6.15
C VAL A 126 -16.51 22.23 -6.95
N GLU A 127 -16.55 21.33 -7.93
CA GLU A 127 -15.43 20.82 -8.72
C GLU A 127 -14.54 21.92 -9.33
N GLY A 128 -15.10 23.03 -9.72
CA GLY A 128 -14.40 24.07 -10.49
C GLY A 128 -14.16 25.39 -9.76
N SER A 129 -14.47 25.49 -8.48
CA SER A 129 -14.51 26.79 -7.76
C SER A 129 -13.16 27.51 -7.61
N GLY A 130 -12.01 26.80 -7.74
CA GLY A 130 -10.68 27.39 -7.48
C GLY A 130 -10.40 27.72 -5.99
N ALA A 131 -11.39 27.61 -5.11
CA ALA A 131 -11.31 28.08 -3.73
C ALA A 131 -10.19 27.43 -2.90
N LEU A 132 -9.81 26.16 -3.18
CA LEU A 132 -8.71 25.53 -2.50
C LEU A 132 -7.36 26.13 -2.92
N LEU A 133 -7.16 26.40 -4.21
CA LEU A 133 -5.96 27.05 -4.73
C LEU A 133 -5.82 28.46 -4.16
N GLU A 134 -6.88 29.25 -4.21
CA GLU A 134 -6.92 30.61 -3.66
C GLU A 134 -6.58 30.62 -2.17
N ALA A 135 -7.17 29.73 -1.38
CA ALA A 135 -6.86 29.59 0.04
C ALA A 135 -5.41 29.17 0.29
N THR A 136 -4.86 28.28 -0.54
CA THR A 136 -3.47 27.83 -0.46
C THR A 136 -2.51 29.00 -0.72
N GLU A 137 -2.75 29.77 -1.78
CA GLU A 137 -1.95 30.96 -2.13
C GLU A 137 -2.07 32.05 -1.06
N ALA A 138 -3.28 32.31 -0.55
CA ALA A 138 -3.53 33.31 0.49
C ALA A 138 -2.81 33.00 1.80
N THR A 139 -2.63 31.72 2.12
CA THR A 139 -1.87 31.27 3.31
C THR A 139 -0.36 31.20 3.08
N GLY A 140 0.13 31.44 1.83
CA GLY A 140 1.54 31.38 1.48
C GLY A 140 2.09 29.96 1.38
N LEU A 141 1.23 28.97 1.24
CA LEU A 141 1.56 27.58 0.96
C LEU A 141 1.61 27.33 -0.55
N GLU A 142 2.23 26.23 -0.94
CA GLU A 142 2.25 25.79 -2.34
C GLU A 142 1.38 24.53 -2.50
N PRO A 143 0.65 24.36 -3.62
CA PRO A 143 -0.17 23.18 -3.85
C PRO A 143 0.58 21.87 -3.67
N ARG A 144 1.86 21.82 -4.08
CA ARG A 144 2.74 20.64 -3.95
C ARG A 144 3.07 20.25 -2.49
N ASP A 145 2.81 21.12 -1.53
CA ASP A 145 3.02 20.84 -0.10
C ASP A 145 1.75 20.26 0.55
N ILE A 146 0.65 20.15 -0.20
CA ILE A 146 -0.66 19.75 0.31
C ILE A 146 -1.10 18.43 -0.32
N VAL A 147 -1.58 17.53 0.53
CA VAL A 147 -2.25 16.28 0.17
C VAL A 147 -3.74 16.43 0.45
N ILE A 148 -4.57 16.26 -0.57
CA ILE A 148 -6.03 16.25 -0.43
C ILE A 148 -6.46 14.81 -0.14
N GLU A 149 -7.10 14.59 1.01
CA GLU A 149 -7.65 13.31 1.42
C GLU A 149 -9.10 13.20 0.98
N LEU A 150 -9.41 12.15 0.24
CA LEU A 150 -10.72 11.90 -0.34
C LEU A 150 -11.27 10.58 0.18
N ASN A 151 -12.45 10.64 0.80
CA ASN A 151 -13.23 9.44 1.08
C ASN A 151 -14.17 9.19 -0.11
N GLU A 152 -13.79 8.25 -0.99
CA GLU A 152 -14.47 7.99 -2.25
C GLU A 152 -15.87 7.38 -2.08
N THR A 153 -16.19 6.83 -0.91
CA THR A 153 -17.48 6.17 -0.67
C THR A 153 -18.64 7.16 -0.59
N LYS A 154 -18.36 8.44 -0.36
CA LYS A 154 -19.37 9.50 -0.23
C LYS A 154 -19.77 10.15 -1.55
N VAL A 155 -19.09 9.84 -2.66
CA VAL A 155 -19.37 10.42 -3.99
C VAL A 155 -20.14 9.44 -4.84
N GLN A 156 -21.25 9.88 -5.43
CA GLN A 156 -22.07 9.07 -6.32
C GLN A 156 -21.62 9.18 -7.78
N ASP A 157 -21.27 10.40 -8.24
CA ASP A 157 -20.78 10.64 -9.60
C ASP A 157 -19.26 10.46 -9.70
N THR A 158 -18.84 9.29 -10.15
CA THR A 158 -17.43 8.95 -10.36
C THR A 158 -16.74 9.87 -11.38
N MET A 159 -17.46 10.33 -12.41
CA MET A 159 -16.88 11.19 -13.44
C MET A 159 -16.56 12.59 -12.90
N THR A 160 -17.43 13.13 -12.06
CA THR A 160 -17.19 14.42 -11.39
C THR A 160 -16.05 14.33 -10.40
N LEU A 161 -15.95 13.22 -9.63
CA LEU A 161 -14.81 12.97 -8.75
C LEU A 161 -13.49 12.87 -9.54
N LYS A 162 -13.49 12.17 -10.67
CA LYS A 162 -12.31 12.04 -11.54
C LYS A 162 -11.84 13.40 -12.06
N ARG A 163 -12.75 14.24 -12.57
CA ARG A 163 -12.42 15.61 -13.02
C ARG A 163 -11.87 16.46 -11.90
N PHE A 164 -12.44 16.36 -10.70
CA PHE A 164 -11.92 17.03 -9.51
C PHE A 164 -10.46 16.63 -9.22
N VAL A 165 -10.17 15.33 -9.21
CA VAL A 165 -8.82 14.80 -8.95
C VAL A 165 -7.84 15.25 -10.03
N GLU A 166 -8.19 15.12 -11.30
CA GLU A 166 -7.33 15.51 -12.44
C GLU A 166 -6.98 16.99 -12.38
N ARG A 167 -7.97 17.85 -12.16
CA ARG A 167 -7.77 19.30 -12.03
C ARG A 167 -6.83 19.68 -10.89
N HIS A 168 -7.04 19.11 -9.69
CA HIS A 168 -6.19 19.44 -8.52
C HIS A 168 -4.78 18.89 -8.70
N ARG A 169 -4.62 17.74 -9.36
CA ARG A 169 -3.30 17.21 -9.73
C ARG A 169 -2.57 18.14 -10.70
N GLU A 170 -3.25 18.68 -11.72
CA GLU A 170 -2.67 19.66 -12.66
C GLU A 170 -2.23 20.95 -11.96
N LEU A 171 -2.92 21.35 -10.90
CA LEU A 171 -2.55 22.47 -10.05
C LEU A 171 -1.37 22.16 -9.11
N GLY A 172 -0.94 20.89 -9.03
CA GLY A 172 0.20 20.45 -8.25
C GLY A 172 -0.13 19.85 -6.89
N PHE A 173 -1.40 19.71 -6.53
CA PHE A 173 -1.81 19.01 -5.29
C PHE A 173 -1.54 17.51 -5.36
N LEU A 174 -1.20 16.92 -4.22
CA LEU A 174 -1.18 15.47 -4.06
C LEU A 174 -2.56 14.96 -3.67
N ILE A 175 -2.87 13.74 -4.05
CA ILE A 175 -4.17 13.10 -3.77
C ILE A 175 -3.95 11.85 -2.95
N ALA A 176 -4.68 11.71 -1.84
CA ALA A 176 -4.77 10.49 -1.06
C ALA A 176 -6.21 9.96 -1.08
N ILE A 177 -6.35 8.64 -1.22
CA ILE A 177 -7.62 7.94 -0.97
C ILE A 177 -7.60 7.44 0.45
N ASP A 178 -8.65 7.78 1.20
CA ASP A 178 -8.81 7.47 2.62
C ASP A 178 -9.71 6.26 2.86
N ASP A 179 -9.62 5.67 4.06
CA ASP A 179 -10.47 4.58 4.56
C ASP A 179 -10.46 3.28 3.73
N LEU A 180 -9.38 2.96 2.99
CA LEU A 180 -9.31 1.72 2.24
C LEU A 180 -9.27 0.51 3.18
N GLY A 181 -10.25 -0.38 3.07
CA GLY A 181 -10.40 -1.57 3.94
C GLY A 181 -11.53 -1.47 4.96
N SER A 182 -12.20 -0.32 5.10
CA SER A 182 -13.32 -0.10 6.04
C SER A 182 -14.63 -0.83 5.65
N GLY A 183 -14.59 -1.71 4.65
CA GLY A 183 -15.74 -2.50 4.18
C GLY A 183 -16.50 -1.90 2.99
N HIS A 184 -16.18 -0.68 2.59
CA HIS A 184 -16.77 -0.01 1.42
C HIS A 184 -15.74 0.25 0.32
N SER A 185 -14.54 -0.31 0.44
CA SER A 185 -13.42 -0.05 -0.48
C SER A 185 -13.73 -0.49 -1.91
N ASN A 186 -13.61 0.44 -2.82
CA ASN A 186 -13.83 0.21 -4.23
C ASN A 186 -12.49 0.23 -4.99
N LEU A 187 -11.84 -0.93 -5.13
CA LEU A 187 -10.58 -1.07 -5.88
C LEU A 187 -10.61 -0.44 -7.29
N PRO A 188 -11.71 -0.52 -8.07
CA PRO A 188 -11.81 0.18 -9.34
C PRO A 188 -11.51 1.68 -9.25
N ARG A 189 -11.89 2.35 -8.17
CA ARG A 189 -11.63 3.78 -7.99
C ARG A 189 -10.14 4.12 -7.87
N ILE A 190 -9.32 3.21 -7.34
CA ILE A 190 -7.86 3.39 -7.35
C ILE A 190 -7.34 3.50 -8.78
N ALA A 191 -7.82 2.62 -9.68
CA ALA A 191 -7.44 2.64 -11.09
C ALA A 191 -7.93 3.92 -11.81
N GLU A 192 -9.14 4.38 -11.47
CA GLU A 192 -9.75 5.58 -12.08
C GLU A 192 -9.09 6.87 -11.60
N LEU A 193 -8.85 6.99 -10.30
CA LEU A 193 -8.36 8.22 -9.67
C LEU A 193 -6.84 8.32 -9.66
N ARG A 194 -6.12 7.20 -9.76
CA ARG A 194 -4.65 7.12 -9.74
C ARG A 194 -4.04 7.98 -8.62
N PRO A 195 -4.34 7.71 -7.34
CA PRO A 195 -3.90 8.53 -6.23
C PRO A 195 -2.38 8.46 -6.05
N HIS A 196 -1.80 9.47 -5.40
CA HIS A 196 -0.40 9.43 -4.97
C HIS A 196 -0.21 8.58 -3.71
N ILE A 197 -1.23 8.54 -2.85
CA ILE A 197 -1.21 7.83 -1.58
C ILE A 197 -2.51 7.06 -1.40
N ILE A 198 -2.42 5.85 -0.86
CA ILE A 198 -3.54 5.05 -0.36
C ILE A 198 -3.37 4.91 1.14
N LYS A 199 -4.41 5.27 1.92
CA LYS A 199 -4.45 5.13 3.37
C LYS A 199 -5.21 3.84 3.72
N LEU A 200 -4.54 2.90 4.37
CA LEU A 200 -5.14 1.65 4.85
C LEU A 200 -5.75 1.90 6.22
N ASP A 201 -7.06 1.72 6.30
CA ASP A 201 -7.84 1.96 7.52
C ASP A 201 -7.40 1.08 8.70
N ARG A 202 -7.60 1.59 9.91
CA ARG A 202 -7.33 0.89 11.15
C ARG A 202 -7.94 -0.51 11.22
N SER A 203 -9.09 -0.76 10.61
CA SER A 203 -9.75 -2.08 10.63
C SER A 203 -8.88 -3.18 10.02
N LEU A 204 -8.06 -2.82 9.01
CA LEU A 204 -7.07 -3.72 8.42
C LEU A 204 -5.79 -3.81 9.27
N ILE A 205 -5.39 -2.72 9.91
CA ILE A 205 -4.11 -2.61 10.64
C ILE A 205 -4.20 -3.19 12.05
N ALA A 206 -5.32 -2.97 12.76
CA ALA A 206 -5.48 -3.47 14.13
C ALA A 206 -5.36 -5.01 14.20
N GLY A 207 -4.36 -5.50 14.93
CA GLY A 207 -4.09 -6.92 15.08
C GLY A 207 -3.50 -7.62 13.84
N VAL A 208 -3.00 -6.87 12.86
CA VAL A 208 -2.36 -7.42 11.64
C VAL A 208 -1.17 -8.35 11.98
N ASP A 209 -0.51 -8.14 13.11
CA ASP A 209 0.59 -8.97 13.61
C ASP A 209 0.18 -10.42 13.92
N ARG A 210 -1.12 -10.69 14.09
CA ARG A 210 -1.67 -12.00 14.48
C ARG A 210 -2.64 -12.60 13.48
N ASP A 211 -3.07 -11.82 12.49
CA ASP A 211 -4.07 -12.23 11.51
C ASP A 211 -3.44 -12.42 10.13
N PHE A 212 -3.27 -13.69 9.75
CA PHE A 212 -2.70 -14.07 8.46
C PHE A 212 -3.46 -13.48 7.27
N PHE A 213 -4.81 -13.45 7.32
CA PHE A 213 -5.60 -12.93 6.20
C PHE A 213 -5.42 -11.41 6.04
N LYS A 214 -5.35 -10.67 7.14
CA LYS A 214 -5.02 -9.24 7.11
C LYS A 214 -3.62 -8.98 6.56
N GLN A 215 -2.64 -9.82 6.92
CA GLN A 215 -1.28 -9.72 6.36
C GLN A 215 -1.28 -9.90 4.84
N GLU A 216 -1.95 -10.93 4.33
CA GLU A 216 -1.98 -11.19 2.89
C GLU A 216 -2.80 -10.14 2.12
N MET A 217 -3.89 -9.62 2.69
CA MET A 217 -4.62 -8.48 2.15
C MET A 217 -3.73 -7.23 2.07
N MET A 218 -3.07 -6.87 3.16
CA MET A 218 -2.18 -5.73 3.20
C MET A 218 -1.02 -5.88 2.22
N LYS A 219 -0.40 -7.06 2.16
CA LYS A 219 0.68 -7.39 1.21
C LYS A 219 0.23 -7.19 -0.24
N SER A 220 -0.99 -7.64 -0.57
CA SER A 220 -1.57 -7.47 -1.91
C SER A 220 -1.80 -6.00 -2.25
N LEU A 221 -2.30 -5.20 -1.31
CA LEU A 221 -2.52 -3.76 -1.49
C LEU A 221 -1.20 -2.99 -1.62
N VAL A 222 -0.18 -3.36 -0.82
CA VAL A 222 1.16 -2.78 -0.93
C VAL A 222 1.80 -3.14 -2.28
N LEU A 223 1.66 -4.37 -2.74
CA LEU A 223 2.17 -4.79 -4.04
C LEU A 223 1.46 -4.03 -5.17
N LEU A 224 0.13 -3.91 -5.09
CA LEU A 224 -0.65 -3.09 -6.04
C LEU A 224 -0.12 -1.66 -6.06
N GLY A 225 0.02 -1.01 -4.89
CA GLY A 225 0.55 0.35 -4.78
C GLY A 225 1.91 0.49 -5.46
N LYS A 226 2.85 -0.42 -5.19
CA LYS A 226 4.18 -0.43 -5.83
C LYS A 226 4.10 -0.56 -7.35
N THR A 227 3.21 -1.43 -7.85
CA THR A 227 3.06 -1.69 -9.29
C THR A 227 2.51 -0.48 -10.03
N ILE A 228 1.57 0.25 -9.42
CA ILE A 228 0.93 1.43 -10.04
C ILE A 228 1.60 2.76 -9.66
N GLY A 229 2.67 2.74 -8.84
CA GLY A 229 3.39 3.94 -8.43
C GLY A 229 2.69 4.76 -7.35
N THR A 230 1.89 4.12 -6.49
CA THR A 230 1.16 4.73 -5.38
C THR A 230 1.79 4.33 -4.04
N LEU A 231 1.99 5.29 -3.13
CA LEU A 231 2.51 5.05 -1.79
C LEU A 231 1.40 4.53 -0.86
N VAL A 232 1.78 3.68 0.09
CA VAL A 232 0.83 3.10 1.04
C VAL A 232 1.12 3.62 2.44
N LEU A 233 0.09 4.19 3.08
CA LEU A 233 0.10 4.67 4.45
C LEU A 233 -0.74 3.72 5.31
N ALA A 234 -0.15 3.17 6.38
CA ALA A 234 -0.84 2.37 7.39
C ALA A 234 -1.35 3.27 8.51
N GLU A 235 -2.67 3.29 8.72
CA GLU A 235 -3.31 4.12 9.72
C GLU A 235 -3.66 3.36 10.99
N GLY A 236 -3.77 4.12 12.07
CA GLY A 236 -4.18 3.58 13.36
C GLY A 236 -3.20 2.57 13.96
N VAL A 237 -1.91 2.67 13.62
CA VAL A 237 -0.86 1.86 14.25
C VAL A 237 -0.77 2.22 15.72
N GLU A 238 -1.05 1.27 16.62
CA GLU A 238 -1.03 1.50 18.06
C GLU A 238 0.07 0.73 18.79
N THR A 239 0.49 -0.40 18.24
CA THR A 239 1.49 -1.26 18.88
C THR A 239 2.76 -1.36 18.05
N GLN A 240 3.86 -1.71 18.73
CA GLN A 240 5.14 -2.00 18.07
C GLN A 240 5.03 -3.20 17.12
N ALA A 241 4.23 -4.21 17.47
CA ALA A 241 4.05 -5.41 16.66
C ALA A 241 3.32 -5.10 15.34
N GLU A 242 2.28 -4.28 15.40
CA GLU A 242 1.59 -3.78 14.20
C GLU A 242 2.54 -2.99 13.29
N LEU A 243 3.33 -2.05 13.88
CA LEU A 243 4.32 -1.27 13.13
C LEU A 243 5.33 -2.16 12.41
N ASP A 244 5.91 -3.10 13.14
CA ASP A 244 6.93 -4.01 12.61
C ASP A 244 6.38 -4.87 11.47
N THR A 245 5.13 -5.34 11.61
CA THR A 245 4.45 -6.14 10.59
C THR A 245 4.11 -5.29 9.37
N CYS A 246 3.48 -4.12 9.53
CA CYS A 246 3.17 -3.23 8.42
C CYS A 246 4.42 -2.83 7.64
N ALA A 247 5.51 -2.52 8.34
CA ALA A 247 6.78 -2.18 7.72
C ALA A 247 7.43 -3.38 6.99
N ALA A 248 7.35 -4.58 7.54
CA ALA A 248 7.82 -5.81 6.90
C ALA A 248 7.03 -6.14 5.63
N LEU A 249 5.71 -5.89 5.64
CA LEU A 249 4.83 -6.05 4.48
C LEU A 249 5.05 -4.95 3.41
N GLY A 250 5.75 -3.86 3.78
CA GLY A 250 6.27 -2.88 2.83
C GLY A 250 5.48 -1.58 2.73
N ALA A 251 4.66 -1.23 3.73
CA ALA A 251 4.09 0.11 3.83
C ALA A 251 5.21 1.16 3.90
N GLU A 252 4.98 2.32 3.29
CA GLU A 252 5.94 3.42 3.23
C GLU A 252 5.76 4.40 4.36
N PHE A 253 4.51 4.71 4.72
CA PHE A 253 4.14 5.69 5.72
C PHE A 253 3.31 5.06 6.82
N PHE A 254 3.38 5.65 8.01
CA PHE A 254 2.70 5.15 9.19
C PHE A 254 2.10 6.30 9.98
N GLN A 255 0.90 6.09 10.50
CA GLN A 255 0.21 7.01 11.38
C GLN A 255 -0.50 6.24 12.49
N GLY A 256 -0.48 6.76 13.71
CA GLY A 256 -1.19 6.14 14.81
C GLY A 256 -0.70 6.57 16.17
N TYR A 257 -1.41 6.10 17.20
CA TYR A 257 -1.12 6.45 18.59
C TYR A 257 0.20 5.88 19.10
N HIS A 258 0.77 4.95 18.37
CA HIS A 258 2.13 4.47 18.63
C HIS A 258 3.17 5.60 18.56
N PHE A 259 2.99 6.56 17.67
CA PHE A 259 3.88 7.71 17.52
C PHE A 259 3.37 8.92 18.29
N ALA A 260 2.15 9.35 18.00
CA ALA A 260 1.51 10.47 18.68
C ALA A 260 -0.01 10.47 18.49
N ARG A 261 -0.72 10.96 19.49
CA ARG A 261 -2.12 11.36 19.34
C ARG A 261 -2.20 12.71 18.65
N PRO A 262 -3.32 13.07 18.00
CA PRO A 262 -3.54 14.42 17.49
C PRO A 262 -3.38 15.45 18.59
N LYS A 263 -2.61 16.53 18.33
CA LYS A 263 -2.35 17.62 19.28
C LYS A 263 -2.54 18.98 18.65
N PRO A 264 -2.97 20.00 19.41
CA PRO A 264 -2.93 21.39 18.95
C PRO A 264 -1.55 21.80 18.47
N ALA A 265 -1.47 22.74 17.53
CA ALA A 265 -0.20 23.24 16.97
C ALA A 265 0.80 23.66 18.06
N ALA A 266 0.34 24.34 19.12
CA ALA A 266 1.18 24.79 20.23
C ALA A 266 1.84 23.64 21.01
N ASN A 267 1.26 22.44 20.99
CA ASN A 267 1.73 21.26 21.73
C ASN A 267 2.42 20.22 20.81
N LEU A 268 2.68 20.59 19.56
CA LEU A 268 3.29 19.71 18.57
C LEU A 268 4.82 19.81 18.63
N HIS A 269 5.47 18.79 19.18
CA HIS A 269 6.92 18.74 19.32
C HIS A 269 7.52 17.71 18.37
N LEU A 270 7.64 18.04 17.09
CA LEU A 270 8.13 17.11 16.04
C LEU A 270 9.55 16.61 16.31
N ALA A 271 10.42 17.46 16.84
CA ALA A 271 11.80 17.08 17.18
C ALA A 271 11.86 15.94 18.21
N ALA A 272 10.89 15.82 19.11
CA ALA A 272 10.82 14.75 20.10
C ALA A 272 10.53 13.37 19.49
N LEU A 273 10.00 13.32 18.28
CA LEU A 273 9.78 12.07 17.55
C LEU A 273 11.05 11.51 16.91
N HIS A 274 12.04 12.36 16.63
CA HIS A 274 13.26 11.96 15.90
C HIS A 274 13.97 10.75 16.51
N PRO A 275 14.31 10.72 17.83
CA PRO A 275 14.98 9.55 18.41
C PRO A 275 14.11 8.28 18.37
N VAL A 276 12.78 8.41 18.50
CA VAL A 276 11.84 7.28 18.40
C VAL A 276 11.86 6.71 16.97
N LEU A 277 11.84 7.58 15.95
CA LEU A 277 11.87 7.18 14.55
C LEU A 277 13.20 6.56 14.16
N MET A 278 14.32 7.10 14.63
CA MET A 278 15.65 6.53 14.40
C MET A 278 15.76 5.11 14.98
N GLU A 279 15.26 4.88 16.19
CA GLU A 279 15.28 3.56 16.81
C GLU A 279 14.33 2.58 16.09
N ALA A 280 13.14 3.02 15.69
CA ALA A 280 12.21 2.20 14.90
C ALA A 280 12.81 1.82 13.53
N ALA A 281 13.45 2.79 12.86
CA ALA A 281 14.13 2.56 11.58
C ALA A 281 15.30 1.57 11.73
N ARG A 282 16.10 1.70 12.80
CA ARG A 282 17.19 0.77 13.09
C ARG A 282 16.68 -0.66 13.30
N ARG A 283 15.63 -0.84 14.13
CA ARG A 283 15.01 -2.15 14.35
C ARG A 283 14.48 -2.75 13.06
N GLN A 284 13.79 -1.95 12.26
CA GLN A 284 13.24 -2.40 10.98
C GLN A 284 14.34 -2.86 10.03
N ARG A 285 15.46 -2.12 9.95
CA ARG A 285 16.62 -2.53 9.16
C ARG A 285 17.19 -3.88 9.60
N VAL A 286 17.35 -4.11 10.90
CA VAL A 286 17.84 -5.39 11.44
C VAL A 286 16.92 -6.54 11.05
N LYS A 287 15.59 -6.35 11.23
CA LYS A 287 14.59 -7.36 10.84
C LYS A 287 14.59 -7.63 9.33
N ALA A 288 14.68 -6.57 8.51
CA ALA A 288 14.73 -6.70 7.06
C ALA A 288 15.97 -7.50 6.60
N VAL A 289 17.14 -7.23 7.18
CA VAL A 289 18.38 -7.99 6.90
C VAL A 289 18.22 -9.45 7.26
N ALA A 290 17.70 -9.74 8.47
CA ALA A 290 17.46 -11.11 8.90
C ALA A 290 16.47 -11.86 7.98
N ALA A 291 15.38 -11.18 7.54
CA ALA A 291 14.42 -11.76 6.62
C ALA A 291 15.00 -12.02 5.21
N ILE A 292 15.90 -11.15 4.73
CA ILE A 292 16.61 -11.36 3.46
C ILE A 292 17.52 -12.58 3.58
N GLN A 293 18.30 -12.69 4.67
CA GLN A 293 19.18 -13.82 4.93
C GLN A 293 18.41 -15.13 5.03
N ALA A 294 17.29 -15.14 5.78
CA ALA A 294 16.44 -16.32 5.92
C ALA A 294 15.91 -16.79 4.56
N ARG A 295 15.37 -15.87 3.74
CA ARG A 295 14.89 -16.21 2.37
C ARG A 295 15.99 -16.75 1.46
N HIS A 296 17.19 -16.18 1.57
CA HIS A 296 18.35 -16.67 0.80
C HIS A 296 18.71 -18.10 1.21
N MET A 297 18.78 -18.38 2.53
CA MET A 297 19.05 -19.72 3.04
C MET A 297 17.97 -20.74 2.63
N GLU A 298 16.69 -20.37 2.75
CA GLU A 298 15.59 -21.23 2.31
C GLU A 298 15.67 -21.57 0.82
N GLY A 299 16.09 -20.62 -0.02
CA GLY A 299 16.33 -20.85 -1.46
C GLY A 299 17.47 -21.85 -1.69
N LEU A 300 18.58 -21.70 -0.97
CA LEU A 300 19.72 -22.63 -1.05
C LEU A 300 19.35 -24.03 -0.55
N ASP A 301 18.61 -24.14 0.54
CA ASP A 301 18.16 -25.41 1.10
C ASP A 301 17.27 -26.16 0.11
N LEU A 302 16.37 -25.44 -0.58
CA LEU A 302 15.49 -26.03 -1.61
C LEU A 302 16.29 -26.53 -2.82
N ILE A 303 17.27 -25.75 -3.26
CA ILE A 303 18.19 -26.15 -4.35
C ILE A 303 18.98 -27.39 -3.97
N ASN A 304 19.54 -27.44 -2.77
CA ASN A 304 20.30 -28.58 -2.27
C ASN A 304 19.42 -29.83 -2.13
N LEU A 305 18.19 -29.65 -1.64
CA LEU A 305 17.20 -30.72 -1.55
C LEU A 305 16.90 -31.32 -2.93
N ALA A 306 16.67 -30.49 -3.94
CA ALA A 306 16.41 -30.93 -5.31
C ALA A 306 17.61 -31.69 -5.89
N ARG A 307 18.83 -31.21 -5.64
CA ARG A 307 20.06 -31.90 -6.08
C ARG A 307 20.16 -33.27 -5.42
N ALA A 308 19.95 -33.37 -4.10
CA ALA A 308 19.99 -34.64 -3.38
C ALA A 308 18.93 -35.62 -3.90
N GLY A 309 17.72 -35.15 -4.23
CA GLY A 309 16.69 -35.95 -4.86
C GLY A 309 17.10 -36.50 -6.23
N CYS A 310 17.70 -35.67 -7.07
CA CYS A 310 18.23 -36.09 -8.38
C CYS A 310 19.34 -37.14 -8.23
N GLU A 311 20.28 -36.94 -7.30
CA GLU A 311 21.34 -37.92 -7.04
C GLU A 311 20.77 -39.28 -6.56
N GLY A 312 19.77 -39.25 -5.66
CA GLY A 312 19.09 -40.45 -5.17
C GLY A 312 18.35 -41.23 -6.27
N LEU A 313 17.82 -40.54 -7.26
CA LEU A 313 17.09 -41.16 -8.39
C LEU A 313 17.98 -41.53 -9.59
N ARG A 314 19.18 -41.00 -9.69
CA ARG A 314 20.06 -41.11 -10.85
C ARG A 314 20.36 -42.53 -11.27
N HIS A 315 20.45 -43.44 -10.32
CA HIS A 315 20.85 -44.86 -10.55
C HIS A 315 19.71 -45.86 -10.31
N ILE A 316 18.51 -45.36 -9.99
CA ILE A 316 17.32 -46.20 -9.81
C ILE A 316 16.59 -46.33 -11.13
N ALA A 317 16.20 -47.56 -11.50
CA ALA A 317 15.44 -47.76 -12.75
C ALA A 317 14.16 -46.90 -12.75
N ALA A 318 13.86 -46.26 -13.89
CA ALA A 318 12.74 -45.31 -13.99
C ALA A 318 11.38 -45.90 -13.58
N GLN A 319 11.19 -47.21 -13.80
CA GLN A 319 9.98 -47.93 -13.37
C GLN A 319 9.81 -48.02 -11.84
N THR A 320 10.88 -47.81 -11.08
CA THR A 320 10.92 -47.89 -9.62
C THR A 320 11.09 -46.54 -8.93
N PHE A 321 10.97 -45.41 -9.66
CA PHE A 321 11.05 -44.07 -9.09
C PHE A 321 10.06 -43.86 -7.96
N ASP A 322 8.86 -44.45 -8.00
CA ASP A 322 7.86 -44.38 -6.93
C ASP A 322 8.41 -44.82 -5.58
N GLY A 323 9.17 -45.90 -5.53
CA GLY A 323 9.79 -46.42 -4.29
C GLY A 323 10.85 -45.46 -3.74
N GLY A 324 11.70 -44.94 -4.62
CA GLY A 324 12.72 -43.93 -4.24
C GLY A 324 12.12 -42.65 -3.72
N LEU A 325 11.11 -42.13 -4.43
CA LEU A 325 10.39 -40.93 -4.03
C LEU A 325 9.64 -41.06 -2.70
N ALA A 326 8.92 -42.21 -2.50
CA ALA A 326 8.15 -42.43 -1.29
C ALA A 326 9.03 -42.38 -0.02
N ASN A 327 10.20 -43.04 -0.05
CA ASN A 327 11.15 -43.05 1.03
C ASN A 327 11.74 -41.64 1.26
N TRP A 328 12.16 -40.98 0.17
CA TRP A 328 12.79 -39.67 0.26
C TRP A 328 11.84 -38.57 0.76
N VAL A 329 10.61 -38.51 0.23
CA VAL A 329 9.55 -37.57 0.68
C VAL A 329 9.18 -37.85 2.14
N GLY A 330 9.09 -39.14 2.53
CA GLY A 330 8.76 -39.54 3.90
C GLY A 330 9.79 -39.10 4.95
N THR A 331 11.04 -38.90 4.58
CA THR A 331 12.13 -38.50 5.48
C THR A 331 12.38 -36.98 5.49
N ASN A 332 11.84 -36.22 4.53
CA ASN A 332 12.09 -34.78 4.36
C ASN A 332 10.84 -33.92 4.67
N THR A 333 10.87 -33.26 5.81
CA THR A 333 9.73 -32.45 6.29
C THR A 333 9.49 -31.17 5.49
N MET A 334 10.42 -30.75 4.63
CA MET A 334 10.31 -29.57 3.75
C MET A 334 9.50 -29.89 2.49
N ILE A 335 9.36 -31.16 2.11
CA ILE A 335 8.66 -31.57 0.90
C ILE A 335 7.17 -31.71 1.21
N GLU A 336 6.36 -30.99 0.45
CA GLU A 336 4.90 -31.15 0.42
C GLU A 336 4.50 -32.28 -0.53
N ALA A 337 5.07 -32.26 -1.72
CA ALA A 337 4.86 -33.29 -2.74
C ALA A 337 6.10 -33.41 -3.64
N ALA A 338 6.32 -34.60 -4.21
CA ALA A 338 7.32 -34.77 -5.25
C ALA A 338 6.86 -35.80 -6.29
N TYR A 339 7.29 -35.57 -7.53
CA TYR A 339 7.00 -36.42 -8.69
C TYR A 339 8.05 -36.22 -9.79
N VAL A 340 8.09 -37.14 -10.75
CA VAL A 340 9.04 -37.09 -11.89
C VAL A 340 8.26 -37.04 -13.19
N LEU A 341 8.73 -36.17 -14.09
CA LEU A 341 8.24 -36.03 -15.47
C LEU A 341 9.32 -36.57 -16.44
N ASP A 342 8.87 -37.04 -17.60
CA ASP A 342 9.76 -37.30 -18.74
C ASP A 342 10.11 -36.03 -19.52
N GLY A 343 10.83 -36.17 -20.62
CA GLY A 343 11.27 -35.06 -21.49
C GLY A 343 10.12 -34.33 -22.20
N ASP A 344 8.95 -34.94 -22.30
CA ASP A 344 7.74 -34.38 -22.94
C ASP A 344 6.75 -33.81 -21.93
N GLY A 345 7.04 -33.87 -20.62
CA GLY A 345 6.21 -33.38 -19.55
C GLY A 345 5.16 -34.35 -19.05
N LEU A 346 5.21 -35.62 -19.48
CA LEU A 346 4.31 -36.63 -18.95
C LEU A 346 4.80 -37.15 -17.61
N GLN A 347 3.95 -37.20 -16.61
CA GLN A 347 4.28 -37.68 -15.27
C GLN A 347 4.50 -39.19 -15.28
N ILE A 348 5.71 -39.65 -14.98
CA ILE A 348 6.13 -41.06 -15.00
C ILE A 348 6.18 -41.74 -13.64
N SER A 349 5.99 -41.00 -12.57
CA SER A 349 5.77 -41.48 -11.19
C SER A 349 4.41 -41.08 -10.67
N ASN A 350 3.95 -41.62 -9.53
CA ASN A 350 2.85 -41.00 -8.79
C ASN A 350 3.33 -39.74 -8.04
N THR A 351 2.41 -38.88 -7.63
CA THR A 351 2.72 -37.78 -6.71
C THR A 351 2.80 -38.33 -5.30
N HIS A 352 3.97 -38.24 -4.69
CA HIS A 352 4.20 -38.65 -3.30
C HIS A 352 4.04 -37.45 -2.36
N LEU A 353 3.12 -37.55 -1.41
CA LEU A 353 2.82 -36.48 -0.44
C LEU A 353 3.66 -36.61 0.85
N GLY A 354 4.07 -35.48 1.43
CA GLY A 354 4.73 -35.42 2.72
C GLY A 354 3.83 -35.90 3.87
N GLN A 355 4.42 -36.45 4.93
CA GLN A 355 3.73 -37.15 6.02
C GLN A 355 2.70 -36.32 6.82
N ARG A 356 2.69 -35.00 6.70
CA ARG A 356 1.85 -34.10 7.54
C ARG A 356 0.58 -33.58 6.85
N LEU A 357 0.25 -34.08 5.68
CA LEU A 357 -0.90 -33.60 4.94
C LEU A 357 -2.06 -34.58 5.07
N PRO A 358 -3.20 -34.16 5.68
CA PRO A 358 -4.40 -34.95 5.58
C PRO A 358 -4.85 -35.01 4.12
N PRO A 359 -5.38 -36.14 3.61
CA PRO A 359 -5.92 -36.20 2.27
C PRO A 359 -7.00 -35.16 2.11
N SER A 360 -6.93 -34.37 1.02
CA SER A 360 -7.98 -33.40 0.72
C SER A 360 -9.31 -34.10 0.51
N ARG A 361 -10.36 -33.64 1.20
CA ARG A 361 -11.75 -34.11 0.98
C ARG A 361 -12.40 -33.42 -0.22
N ASN A 362 -11.71 -32.48 -0.86
CA ASN A 362 -12.22 -31.70 -1.95
C ASN A 362 -11.74 -32.29 -3.28
N ARG A 363 -12.67 -32.61 -4.18
CA ARG A 363 -12.34 -33.14 -5.52
C ARG A 363 -11.53 -32.20 -6.39
N LEU A 364 -11.48 -30.92 -6.05
CA LEU A 364 -10.67 -29.93 -6.77
C LEU A 364 -9.17 -30.12 -6.51
N PHE A 365 -8.82 -30.63 -5.32
CA PHE A 365 -7.43 -30.81 -4.89
C PHE A 365 -7.11 -32.29 -4.80
N THR A 366 -6.62 -32.84 -5.89
CA THR A 366 -6.29 -34.27 -6.02
C THR A 366 -4.87 -34.38 -6.56
N PRO A 367 -3.97 -35.15 -5.89
CA PRO A 367 -2.63 -35.40 -6.41
C PRO A 367 -2.68 -35.99 -7.83
N ALA A 368 -1.85 -35.47 -8.70
CA ALA A 368 -1.70 -36.00 -10.04
C ALA A 368 -1.13 -37.43 -9.99
N THR A 369 -1.53 -38.26 -10.94
CA THR A 369 -1.08 -39.64 -11.06
C THR A 369 -0.20 -39.83 -12.29
N ARG A 370 0.48 -40.94 -12.36
CA ARG A 370 1.22 -41.37 -13.55
C ARG A 370 0.36 -41.20 -14.83
N GLY A 371 0.93 -40.64 -15.88
CA GLY A 371 0.24 -40.31 -17.12
C GLY A 371 -0.40 -38.95 -17.20
N THR A 372 -0.33 -38.15 -16.13
CA THR A 372 -0.80 -36.74 -16.17
C THR A 372 0.16 -35.89 -16.99
N ASP A 373 -0.38 -35.04 -17.88
CA ASP A 373 0.39 -34.14 -18.73
C ASP A 373 0.64 -32.80 -17.99
N HIS A 374 1.93 -32.43 -17.89
CA HIS A 374 2.42 -31.19 -17.29
C HIS A 374 3.15 -30.28 -18.28
N ALA A 375 3.11 -30.57 -19.59
CA ALA A 375 3.85 -29.82 -20.59
C ALA A 375 3.55 -28.30 -20.58
N ASN A 376 2.33 -27.93 -20.27
CA ASN A 376 1.89 -26.53 -20.18
C ASN A 376 2.07 -25.90 -18.79
N LYS A 377 2.78 -26.56 -17.88
CA LYS A 377 3.05 -26.00 -16.55
C LYS A 377 4.34 -25.19 -16.54
N GLU A 378 4.32 -24.04 -15.87
CA GLU A 378 5.46 -23.12 -15.82
C GLU A 378 6.76 -23.80 -15.39
N TYR A 379 6.72 -24.61 -14.36
CA TYR A 379 7.89 -25.33 -13.85
C TYR A 379 8.49 -26.33 -14.85
N PHE A 380 7.73 -26.78 -15.86
CA PHE A 380 8.23 -27.67 -16.91
C PHE A 380 8.74 -26.88 -18.11
N PHE A 381 7.89 -26.05 -18.77
CA PHE A 381 8.32 -25.37 -19.99
C PHE A 381 9.46 -24.36 -19.71
N SER A 382 9.51 -23.75 -18.50
CA SER A 382 10.63 -22.89 -18.12
C SER A 382 11.97 -23.62 -18.11
N LEU A 383 12.00 -24.93 -17.81
CA LEU A 383 13.22 -25.73 -17.92
C LEU A 383 13.54 -26.12 -19.36
N ILE A 384 12.54 -26.61 -20.05
CA ILE A 384 12.75 -27.22 -21.38
C ILE A 384 13.04 -26.14 -22.42
N ASP A 385 12.21 -25.10 -22.49
CA ASP A 385 12.27 -24.09 -23.55
C ASP A 385 13.38 -23.04 -23.34
N THR A 386 13.80 -22.81 -22.09
CA THR A 386 14.88 -21.86 -21.79
C THR A 386 16.25 -22.51 -21.59
N GLY A 387 16.32 -23.83 -21.53
CA GLY A 387 17.57 -24.56 -21.29
C GLY A 387 18.11 -24.46 -19.86
N LEU A 388 17.31 -23.98 -18.91
CA LEU A 388 17.71 -23.92 -17.50
C LEU A 388 17.88 -25.33 -16.92
N HIS A 389 18.83 -25.48 -15.98
CA HIS A 389 18.98 -26.72 -15.20
C HIS A 389 17.97 -26.85 -14.08
N GLN A 390 17.49 -25.72 -13.58
CA GLN A 390 16.59 -25.64 -12.44
C GLN A 390 15.73 -24.39 -12.55
N HIS A 391 14.46 -24.50 -12.14
CA HIS A 391 13.52 -23.38 -12.04
C HIS A 391 12.74 -23.47 -10.72
N ILE A 392 12.50 -22.33 -10.09
CA ILE A 392 11.66 -22.19 -8.89
C ILE A 392 10.52 -21.26 -9.24
N THR A 393 9.29 -21.76 -9.14
CA THR A 393 8.10 -20.95 -9.44
C THR A 393 7.84 -19.89 -8.39
N ASP A 394 7.05 -18.88 -8.76
CA ASP A 394 6.35 -18.06 -7.77
C ASP A 394 5.39 -18.92 -6.95
N THR A 395 4.85 -18.32 -5.87
CA THR A 395 3.87 -18.99 -5.01
C THR A 395 2.56 -19.21 -5.76
N TYR A 396 2.04 -20.42 -5.71
CA TYR A 396 0.73 -20.78 -6.27
C TYR A 396 -0.01 -21.76 -5.36
N ILE A 397 -1.29 -22.03 -5.62
CA ILE A 397 -2.07 -23.02 -4.87
C ILE A 397 -1.83 -24.40 -5.47
N SER A 398 -1.26 -25.32 -4.69
CA SER A 398 -1.06 -26.71 -5.08
C SER A 398 -2.41 -27.40 -5.37
N LEU A 399 -2.55 -27.93 -6.60
CA LEU A 399 -3.72 -28.76 -6.92
C LEU A 399 -3.68 -30.12 -6.22
N ALA A 400 -2.52 -30.53 -5.69
CA ALA A 400 -2.40 -31.79 -4.94
C ALA A 400 -2.97 -31.65 -3.50
N THR A 401 -2.85 -30.47 -2.90
CA THR A 401 -3.11 -30.30 -1.44
C THR A 401 -4.06 -29.18 -1.11
N GLY A 402 -4.25 -28.19 -2.02
CA GLY A 402 -5.01 -26.96 -1.77
C GLY A 402 -4.25 -25.95 -0.91
N GLN A 403 -2.95 -26.13 -0.68
CA GLN A 403 -2.12 -25.22 0.13
C GLN A 403 -1.26 -24.33 -0.76
N PRO A 404 -0.88 -23.14 -0.30
CA PRO A 404 0.13 -22.34 -0.98
C PRO A 404 1.47 -23.07 -1.00
N CYS A 405 2.03 -23.22 -2.19
CA CYS A 405 3.33 -23.85 -2.41
C CYS A 405 4.15 -23.12 -3.46
N ARG A 406 5.41 -23.47 -3.59
CA ARG A 406 6.24 -23.21 -4.76
C ARG A 406 6.89 -24.51 -5.20
N THR A 407 7.08 -24.69 -6.50
CA THR A 407 7.71 -25.87 -7.06
C THR A 407 9.15 -25.55 -7.47
N VAL A 408 10.09 -26.37 -7.04
CA VAL A 408 11.39 -26.46 -7.69
C VAL A 408 11.38 -27.62 -8.67
N ALA A 409 11.62 -27.32 -9.92
CA ALA A 409 11.81 -28.31 -10.97
C ALA A 409 13.30 -28.36 -11.34
N THR A 410 13.87 -29.55 -11.45
CA THR A 410 15.31 -29.77 -11.71
C THR A 410 15.50 -30.87 -12.74
N ARG A 411 16.36 -30.62 -13.72
CA ARG A 411 16.76 -31.67 -14.67
C ARG A 411 17.49 -32.81 -13.97
N LEU A 412 17.03 -34.02 -14.18
CA LEU A 412 17.59 -35.24 -13.65
C LEU A 412 18.28 -36.01 -14.82
N GLU A 413 19.60 -35.93 -14.88
CA GLU A 413 20.42 -36.71 -15.81
C GLU A 413 20.58 -38.13 -15.27
N HIS A 414 19.83 -39.05 -15.82
CA HIS A 414 19.82 -40.45 -15.40
C HIS A 414 21.01 -41.23 -15.95
N ALA A 415 21.48 -42.24 -15.21
CA ALA A 415 22.63 -43.07 -15.61
C ALA A 415 22.44 -43.83 -16.93
N SER A 416 21.21 -44.05 -17.39
CA SER A 416 20.90 -44.62 -18.70
C SER A 416 21.10 -43.66 -19.88
N GLY A 417 21.41 -42.38 -19.63
CA GLY A 417 21.44 -41.33 -20.65
C GLY A 417 20.10 -40.66 -20.91
N ALA A 418 19.01 -41.11 -20.28
CA ALA A 418 17.71 -40.43 -20.34
C ALA A 418 17.69 -39.18 -19.46
N SER A 419 16.97 -38.15 -19.88
CA SER A 419 16.75 -36.95 -19.10
C SER A 419 15.30 -36.90 -18.57
N PHE A 420 15.14 -36.59 -17.32
CA PHE A 420 13.85 -36.43 -16.63
C PHE A 420 13.81 -35.08 -15.92
N VAL A 421 12.64 -34.75 -15.37
CA VAL A 421 12.46 -33.55 -14.52
C VAL A 421 11.91 -34.00 -13.18
N LEU A 422 12.70 -33.77 -12.11
CA LEU A 422 12.24 -33.93 -10.72
C LEU A 422 11.55 -32.65 -10.31
N CYS A 423 10.28 -32.76 -9.94
CA CYS A 423 9.46 -31.67 -9.38
C CYS A 423 9.26 -31.88 -7.87
N ILE A 424 9.49 -30.83 -7.09
CA ILE A 424 9.35 -30.83 -5.63
C ILE A 424 8.51 -29.61 -5.24
N ASP A 425 7.36 -29.86 -4.67
CA ASP A 425 6.53 -28.82 -4.09
C ASP A 425 6.97 -28.59 -2.65
N GLN A 426 7.37 -27.36 -2.34
CA GLN A 426 7.69 -26.90 -1.00
C GLN A 426 6.49 -26.20 -0.40
N ARG A 427 6.05 -26.67 0.77
CA ARG A 427 5.03 -25.99 1.55
C ARG A 427 5.54 -24.66 2.09
N LEU A 428 4.79 -23.60 1.85
CA LEU A 428 5.02 -22.33 2.51
C LEU A 428 4.40 -22.38 3.91
N LYS A 429 5.15 -21.96 4.92
CA LYS A 429 4.61 -21.80 6.26
C LYS A 429 3.64 -20.61 6.22
N PRO A 430 2.42 -20.77 6.78
CA PRO A 430 1.49 -19.66 6.93
C PRO A 430 2.06 -18.58 7.84
#